data_6c2a7701feaa8615e40f689b82c6017d
#
_entry.id   6c2a7701feaa8615e40f689b82c6017d
#
_cell.length_a   1.000
_cell.length_b   1.000
_cell.length_c   1.000
_cell.angle_alpha   90.00
_cell.angle_beta   90.00
_cell.angle_gamma   90.00
#
_symmetry.space_group_name_H-M   'P 1'
#
loop_
_entity.id
_entity.type
_entity.pdbx_description
1 polymer ?
#
loop_
_entity_poly.entity_id
_entity_poly.type
_entity_poly.pdbx_seq_one_letter_code
_entity_poly.pdbx_strand_id
1 'polypeptide(L)'
;MFKNLFKKDTKKEKIFAHATGELVKLENVPDPVFGQKVMGEGIAIKPSNGQVVAPIDGEITLIADTKHAFGIKTELGEEILVHIGLETVGLKGEGFNVRAKIGDRVTKGQTIVEADLAFIEKKGCNTIIPMVVTNNMDEKFKFEWENSDQVKAGESKVFTTKLK
;
A
#
# COMPACT_ATOMS: atom_id res chain seq x y z
N MET A 1 25.22 2.08 -22.18
CA MET A 1 26.31 1.48 -21.38
C MET A 1 26.59 2.24 -20.13
N PHE A 2 27.17 3.40 -20.20
CA PHE A 2 27.36 4.25 -19.03
C PHE A 2 26.05 4.59 -18.32
N LYS A 3 25.01 4.80 -19.09
CA LYS A 3 23.69 5.09 -18.55
C LYS A 3 23.19 3.99 -17.62
N ASN A 4 23.50 2.74 -17.94
CA ASN A 4 23.07 1.60 -17.12
C ASN A 4 23.80 1.55 -15.78
N LEU A 5 25.07 1.92 -15.76
CA LEU A 5 25.87 1.97 -14.54
C LEU A 5 25.33 3.04 -13.60
N PHE A 6 25.06 4.23 -14.13
CA PHE A 6 24.50 5.32 -13.34
C PHE A 6 23.11 4.99 -12.80
N LYS A 7 22.29 4.32 -13.62
CA LYS A 7 20.95 3.92 -13.20
C LYS A 7 20.99 2.94 -12.04
N LYS A 8 21.95 2.01 -12.03
CA LYS A 8 22.11 1.06 -10.91
C LYS A 8 22.42 1.79 -9.61
N ASP A 9 23.31 2.77 -9.66
CA ASP A 9 23.74 3.50 -8.47
C ASP A 9 22.66 4.40 -7.90
N THR A 10 21.71 4.85 -8.75
CA THR A 10 20.67 5.79 -8.37
C THR A 10 19.27 5.21 -8.41
N LYS A 11 19.16 3.88 -8.54
CA LYS A 11 17.87 3.23 -8.71
C LYS A 11 17.02 3.37 -7.46
N LYS A 12 15.89 4.06 -7.62
CA LYS A 12 14.93 4.35 -6.57
C LYS A 12 13.53 3.98 -7.05
N GLU A 13 12.66 3.71 -6.12
CA GLU A 13 11.24 3.51 -6.41
C GLU A 13 10.42 4.55 -5.66
N LYS A 14 9.62 5.30 -6.41
CA LYS A 14 8.70 6.27 -5.83
C LYS A 14 7.39 5.57 -5.57
N ILE A 15 6.93 5.60 -4.33
CA ILE A 15 5.69 4.96 -3.91
C ILE A 15 4.64 6.05 -3.72
N PHE A 16 3.50 5.88 -4.37
CA PHE A 16 2.43 6.86 -4.41
C PHE A 16 1.28 6.45 -3.51
N ALA A 17 0.40 7.40 -3.21
CA ALA A 17 -0.73 7.14 -2.34
C ALA A 17 -1.62 6.04 -2.92
N HIS A 18 -1.96 5.06 -2.11
CA HIS A 18 -2.81 3.94 -2.48
C HIS A 18 -4.30 4.26 -2.29
N ALA A 19 -4.60 5.42 -1.72
CA ALA A 19 -5.96 5.93 -1.55
C ALA A 19 -5.89 7.45 -1.44
N THR A 20 -7.04 8.10 -1.54
CA THR A 20 -7.16 9.54 -1.32
C THR A 20 -7.58 9.78 0.12
N GLY A 21 -6.90 10.67 0.82
CA GLY A 21 -7.25 11.00 2.19
C GLY A 21 -6.10 11.57 3.00
N GLU A 22 -6.14 11.34 4.29
CA GLU A 22 -5.16 11.85 5.23
C GLU A 22 -4.01 10.85 5.39
N LEU A 23 -2.77 11.32 5.22
CA LEU A 23 -1.58 10.51 5.43
C LEU A 23 -1.30 10.37 6.93
N VAL A 24 -1.15 9.14 7.39
CA VAL A 24 -0.96 8.82 8.80
C VAL A 24 0.31 8.02 8.96
N LYS A 25 1.12 8.39 9.95
CA LYS A 25 2.31 7.61 10.30
C LYS A 25 1.88 6.23 10.79
N LEU A 26 2.64 5.21 10.42
CA LEU A 26 2.30 3.83 10.76
C LEU A 26 2.16 3.61 12.27
N GLU A 27 3.03 4.24 13.07
CA GLU A 27 2.96 4.14 14.53
C GLU A 27 1.68 4.70 15.14
N ASN A 28 0.92 5.49 14.39
CA ASN A 28 -0.36 6.05 14.84
C ASN A 28 -1.56 5.20 14.42
N VAL A 29 -1.34 4.09 13.74
CA VAL A 29 -2.42 3.15 13.39
C VAL A 29 -2.84 2.41 14.66
N PRO A 30 -4.14 2.42 15.01
CA PRO A 30 -4.63 1.79 16.24
C PRO A 30 -4.77 0.27 16.12
N ASP A 31 -3.69 -0.38 15.77
CA ASP A 31 -3.59 -1.82 15.61
C ASP A 31 -2.15 -2.22 15.95
N PRO A 32 -1.91 -3.12 16.92
CA PRO A 32 -0.55 -3.43 17.35
C PRO A 32 0.32 -4.07 16.25
N VAL A 33 -0.29 -4.82 15.33
CA VAL A 33 0.47 -5.45 14.26
C VAL A 33 1.05 -4.41 13.30
N PHE A 34 0.24 -3.44 12.88
CA PHE A 34 0.71 -2.37 11.99
C PHE A 34 1.44 -1.27 12.74
N GLY A 35 0.87 -0.81 13.86
CA GLY A 35 1.45 0.28 14.63
C GLY A 35 2.84 -0.03 15.20
N GLN A 36 3.10 -1.29 15.53
CA GLN A 36 4.41 -1.74 16.00
C GLN A 36 5.30 -2.24 14.87
N LYS A 37 4.86 -2.08 13.62
CA LYS A 37 5.63 -2.43 12.42
C LYS A 37 5.99 -3.90 12.33
N VAL A 38 5.14 -4.77 12.88
CA VAL A 38 5.36 -6.22 12.86
C VAL A 38 5.32 -6.75 11.42
N MET A 39 4.43 -6.21 10.59
CA MET A 39 4.32 -6.61 9.17
C MET A 39 5.34 -5.93 8.28
N GLY A 40 5.96 -4.85 8.74
CA GLY A 40 6.93 -4.09 7.97
C GLY A 40 6.80 -2.60 8.17
N GLU A 41 7.69 -1.86 7.55
CA GLU A 41 7.72 -0.40 7.57
C GLU A 41 6.80 0.15 6.47
N GLY A 42 6.20 1.29 6.71
CA GLY A 42 5.33 1.93 5.73
C GLY A 42 4.57 3.10 6.30
N ILE A 43 3.40 3.33 5.75
CA ILE A 43 2.49 4.43 6.15
C ILE A 43 1.05 3.91 6.10
N ALA A 44 0.13 4.75 6.51
CA ALA A 44 -1.29 4.48 6.36
C ALA A 44 -2.01 5.70 5.81
N ILE A 45 -3.20 5.49 5.27
CA ILE A 45 -4.07 6.56 4.80
C ILE A 45 -5.43 6.38 5.42
N LYS A 46 -5.96 7.46 5.99
CA LYS A 46 -7.36 7.52 6.42
C LYS A 46 -8.17 7.95 5.20
N PRO A 47 -8.90 7.03 4.55
CA PRO A 47 -9.45 7.31 3.23
C PRO A 47 -10.68 8.20 3.28
N SER A 48 -10.82 9.08 2.27
CA SER A 48 -12.02 9.88 2.07
C SER A 48 -12.97 9.25 1.05
N ASN A 49 -12.47 8.29 0.27
CA ASN A 49 -13.31 7.48 -0.62
C ASN A 49 -12.74 6.07 -0.69
N GLY A 50 -13.51 5.16 -1.27
CA GLY A 50 -13.17 3.74 -1.28
C GLY A 50 -12.35 3.25 -2.45
N GLN A 51 -11.82 4.13 -3.27
CA GLN A 51 -11.02 3.71 -4.42
C GLN A 51 -9.58 3.46 -3.98
N VAL A 52 -9.16 2.19 -4.00
CA VAL A 52 -7.81 1.78 -3.60
C VAL A 52 -7.03 1.38 -4.85
N VAL A 53 -5.89 2.03 -5.06
CA VAL A 53 -5.14 1.94 -6.32
C VAL A 53 -3.75 1.34 -6.11
N ALA A 54 -3.15 0.90 -7.21
CA ALA A 54 -1.76 0.47 -7.18
C ALA A 54 -0.86 1.67 -6.86
N PRO A 55 0.03 1.55 -5.85
CA PRO A 55 0.91 2.65 -5.46
C PRO A 55 2.13 2.80 -6.37
N ILE A 56 2.37 1.84 -7.22
CA ILE A 56 3.51 1.78 -8.14
C ILE A 56 3.20 0.72 -9.21
N ASP A 57 3.91 0.79 -10.32
CA ASP A 57 3.85 -0.27 -11.35
C ASP A 57 4.41 -1.57 -10.76
N GLY A 58 3.77 -2.67 -11.03
CA GLY A 58 4.23 -3.96 -10.54
C GLY A 58 3.32 -5.10 -10.89
N GLU A 59 3.53 -6.21 -10.21
CA GLU A 59 2.75 -7.44 -10.42
C GLU A 59 1.97 -7.76 -9.15
N ILE A 60 0.70 -8.09 -9.30
CA ILE A 60 -0.14 -8.54 -8.18
C ILE A 60 0.29 -9.95 -7.78
N THR A 61 0.79 -10.08 -6.56
CA THR A 61 1.28 -11.37 -6.03
C THR A 61 0.38 -11.97 -4.97
N LEU A 62 -0.54 -11.17 -4.42
CA LEU A 62 -1.46 -11.62 -3.38
C LEU A 62 -2.79 -10.90 -3.54
N ILE A 63 -3.88 -11.64 -3.38
CA ILE A 63 -5.21 -11.09 -3.12
C ILE A 63 -5.80 -11.97 -2.04
N ALA A 64 -6.11 -11.38 -0.89
CA ALA A 64 -6.68 -12.13 0.22
C ALA A 64 -8.03 -12.73 -0.20
N ASP A 65 -8.32 -13.95 0.27
CA ASP A 65 -9.61 -14.60 -0.02
C ASP A 65 -10.79 -13.72 0.41
N THR A 66 -10.61 -12.97 1.48
CA THR A 66 -11.61 -12.05 2.01
C THR A 66 -11.52 -10.65 1.41
N LYS A 67 -10.73 -10.49 0.35
CA LYS A 67 -10.68 -9.32 -0.55
C LYS A 67 -10.26 -7.99 0.09
N HIS A 68 -9.85 -8.00 1.35
CA HIS A 68 -9.49 -6.78 2.11
C HIS A 68 -8.01 -6.42 2.00
N ALA A 69 -7.21 -7.21 1.31
CA ALA A 69 -5.77 -6.96 1.19
C ALA A 69 -5.24 -7.46 -0.14
N PHE A 70 -4.24 -6.76 -0.66
CA PHE A 70 -3.52 -7.22 -1.84
C PHE A 70 -2.03 -6.93 -1.70
N GLY A 71 -1.22 -7.69 -2.43
CA GLY A 71 0.22 -7.52 -2.49
C GLY A 71 0.67 -7.21 -3.90
N ILE A 72 1.68 -6.37 -4.01
CA ILE A 72 2.29 -6.02 -5.29
C ILE A 72 3.80 -6.15 -5.17
N LYS A 73 4.43 -6.75 -6.19
CA LYS A 73 5.88 -6.89 -6.26
C LYS A 73 6.41 -5.88 -7.26
N THR A 74 7.38 -5.09 -6.83
CA THR A 74 7.96 -4.03 -7.66
C THR A 74 9.16 -4.53 -8.46
N GLU A 75 9.66 -3.69 -9.36
CA GLU A 75 10.84 -4.00 -10.16
C GLU A 75 12.09 -4.21 -9.30
N LEU A 76 12.26 -3.44 -8.22
CA LEU A 76 13.37 -3.62 -7.27
C LEU A 76 13.18 -4.85 -6.38
N GLY A 77 12.04 -5.51 -6.46
CA GLY A 77 11.77 -6.69 -5.66
C GLY A 77 11.11 -6.43 -4.33
N GLU A 78 10.65 -5.20 -4.07
CA GLU A 78 9.87 -4.91 -2.87
C GLU A 78 8.53 -5.61 -2.94
N GLU A 79 8.10 -6.16 -1.82
CA GLU A 79 6.77 -6.72 -1.68
C GLU A 79 5.95 -5.77 -0.80
N ILE A 80 5.00 -5.11 -1.43
CA ILE A 80 4.17 -4.09 -0.78
C ILE A 80 2.80 -4.70 -0.51
N LEU A 81 2.37 -4.62 0.75
CA LEU A 81 1.05 -5.08 1.19
C LEU A 81 0.17 -3.87 1.47
N VAL A 82 -1.01 -3.86 0.87
CA VAL A 82 -2.06 -2.86 1.15
C VAL A 82 -3.18 -3.59 1.87
N HIS A 83 -3.52 -3.14 3.08
CA HIS A 83 -4.53 -3.76 3.93
C HIS A 83 -5.66 -2.79 4.16
N ILE A 84 -6.85 -3.11 3.63
CA ILE A 84 -7.97 -2.17 3.60
C ILE A 84 -8.80 -2.33 4.86
N GLY A 85 -8.66 -1.36 5.75
CA GLY A 85 -9.31 -1.35 7.05
C GLY A 85 -8.63 -2.23 8.08
N LEU A 86 -9.09 -2.16 9.33
CA LEU A 86 -8.59 -3.00 10.42
C LEU A 86 -9.67 -4.01 10.79
N GLU A 87 -9.24 -5.25 10.98
CA GLU A 87 -10.12 -6.39 11.32
C GLU A 87 -11.18 -6.69 10.24
N THR A 88 -10.98 -6.20 9.03
CA THR A 88 -11.91 -6.37 7.91
C THR A 88 -11.93 -7.79 7.35
N VAL A 89 -11.01 -8.64 7.77
CA VAL A 89 -11.04 -10.07 7.44
C VAL A 89 -12.38 -10.71 7.86
N GLY A 90 -12.96 -10.24 8.96
CA GLY A 90 -14.23 -10.75 9.48
C GLY A 90 -15.44 -10.43 8.61
N LEU A 91 -15.30 -9.52 7.64
CA LEU A 91 -16.38 -9.17 6.72
C LEU A 91 -16.54 -10.20 5.60
N LYS A 92 -15.62 -11.14 5.48
CA LYS A 92 -15.68 -12.28 4.54
C LYS A 92 -15.88 -11.86 3.09
N GLY A 93 -15.28 -10.72 2.71
CA GLY A 93 -15.32 -10.20 1.35
C GLY A 93 -16.46 -9.23 1.06
N GLU A 94 -17.40 -9.09 1.98
CA GLU A 94 -18.48 -8.10 1.78
C GLU A 94 -17.94 -6.69 1.90
N GLY A 95 -18.36 -5.83 0.98
CA GLY A 95 -17.90 -4.43 0.95
C GLY A 95 -16.65 -4.22 0.11
N PHE A 96 -16.13 -5.26 -0.52
CA PHE A 96 -14.92 -5.16 -1.37
C PHE A 96 -15.20 -5.68 -2.77
N ASN A 97 -14.87 -4.88 -3.77
CA ASN A 97 -14.97 -5.27 -5.18
C ASN A 97 -13.57 -5.25 -5.78
N VAL A 98 -13.00 -6.43 -6.01
CA VAL A 98 -11.63 -6.58 -6.53
C VAL A 98 -11.63 -6.47 -8.05
N ARG A 99 -10.74 -5.63 -8.58
CA ARG A 99 -10.62 -5.33 -10.02
C ARG A 99 -9.39 -5.93 -10.68
N ALA A 100 -8.63 -6.72 -9.94
CA ALA A 100 -7.40 -7.36 -10.45
C ALA A 100 -7.31 -8.77 -9.92
N LYS A 101 -6.39 -9.55 -10.46
CA LYS A 101 -6.14 -10.92 -10.02
C LYS A 101 -4.64 -11.18 -9.89
N ILE A 102 -4.30 -12.22 -9.17
CA ILE A 102 -2.90 -12.63 -9.00
C ILE A 102 -2.28 -12.89 -10.38
N GLY A 103 -1.09 -12.34 -10.58
CA GLY A 103 -0.37 -12.42 -11.85
C GLY A 103 -0.57 -11.23 -12.77
N ASP A 104 -1.56 -10.37 -12.49
CA ASP A 104 -1.77 -9.19 -13.33
C ASP A 104 -0.63 -8.20 -13.16
N ARG A 105 -0.19 -7.62 -14.27
CA ARG A 105 0.68 -6.45 -14.25
C ARG A 105 -0.20 -5.22 -14.19
N VAL A 106 0.10 -4.36 -13.22
CA VAL A 106 -0.70 -3.15 -12.98
C VAL A 106 0.18 -1.91 -13.06
N THR A 107 -0.45 -0.78 -13.32
CA THR A 107 0.24 0.51 -13.37
C THR A 107 -0.18 1.37 -12.20
N LYS A 108 0.71 2.25 -11.79
CA LYS A 108 0.45 3.22 -10.72
C LYS A 108 -0.89 3.94 -10.97
N GLY A 109 -1.73 4.00 -9.96
CA GLY A 109 -3.04 4.68 -10.05
C GLY A 109 -4.17 3.81 -10.57
N GLN A 110 -3.87 2.61 -11.05
CA GLN A 110 -4.91 1.67 -11.49
C GLN A 110 -5.70 1.19 -10.29
N THR A 111 -7.04 1.22 -10.37
CA THR A 111 -7.89 0.74 -9.29
C THR A 111 -7.75 -0.76 -9.13
N ILE A 112 -7.41 -1.19 -7.93
CA ILE A 112 -7.28 -2.61 -7.58
C ILE A 112 -8.49 -3.11 -6.80
N VAL A 113 -8.96 -2.31 -5.83
CA VAL A 113 -10.13 -2.66 -5.02
C VAL A 113 -11.00 -1.43 -4.84
N GLU A 114 -12.31 -1.61 -4.96
CA GLU A 114 -13.29 -0.60 -4.57
C GLU A 114 -13.88 -1.05 -3.24
N ALA A 115 -13.71 -0.25 -2.20
CA ALA A 115 -14.18 -0.56 -0.85
C ALA A 115 -15.39 0.32 -0.51
N ASP A 116 -16.40 -0.30 0.08
CA ASP A 116 -17.58 0.41 0.57
C ASP A 116 -17.29 0.89 1.99
N LEU A 117 -16.78 2.11 2.13
CA LEU A 117 -16.37 2.64 3.43
C LEU A 117 -17.54 2.74 4.41
N ALA A 118 -18.70 3.14 3.94
CA ALA A 118 -19.89 3.25 4.81
C ALA A 118 -20.27 1.88 5.37
N PHE A 119 -20.21 0.85 4.54
CA PHE A 119 -20.50 -0.52 4.98
C PHE A 119 -19.47 -0.99 6.03
N ILE A 120 -18.18 -0.74 5.77
CA ILE A 120 -17.10 -1.12 6.69
C ILE A 120 -17.30 -0.46 8.05
N GLU A 121 -17.59 0.84 8.06
CA GLU A 121 -17.85 1.58 9.30
C GLU A 121 -19.10 1.07 10.02
N LYS A 122 -20.16 0.77 9.27
CA LYS A 122 -21.39 0.23 9.81
C LYS A 122 -21.16 -1.09 10.53
N LYS A 123 -20.18 -1.88 10.06
CA LYS A 123 -19.81 -3.15 10.69
C LYS A 123 -18.85 -2.96 11.88
N GLY A 124 -18.54 -1.73 12.24
CA GLY A 124 -17.68 -1.43 13.39
C GLY A 124 -16.19 -1.51 13.11
N CYS A 125 -15.78 -1.58 11.85
CA CYS A 125 -14.38 -1.64 11.48
C CYS A 125 -13.82 -0.26 11.18
N ASN A 126 -12.53 -0.06 11.49
CA ASN A 126 -11.81 1.15 11.13
C ASN A 126 -11.45 1.07 9.65
N THR A 127 -11.66 2.16 8.91
CA THR A 127 -11.41 2.20 7.47
C THR A 127 -9.97 2.54 7.10
N ILE A 128 -9.10 2.84 8.05
CA ILE A 128 -7.71 3.21 7.77
C ILE A 128 -7.01 2.10 6.97
N ILE A 129 -6.16 2.50 6.03
CA ILE A 129 -5.54 1.58 5.08
C ILE A 129 -4.01 1.62 5.22
N PRO A 130 -3.41 0.70 5.99
CA PRO A 130 -1.96 0.57 6.03
C PRO A 130 -1.39 0.07 4.71
N MET A 131 -0.19 0.54 4.39
CA MET A 131 0.61 0.06 3.26
C MET A 131 2.03 -0.11 3.75
N VAL A 132 2.54 -1.34 3.68
CA VAL A 132 3.84 -1.69 4.26
C VAL A 132 4.69 -2.49 3.27
N VAL A 133 6.00 -2.37 3.41
CA VAL A 133 6.96 -3.22 2.69
C VAL A 133 7.26 -4.41 3.57
N THR A 134 6.81 -5.60 3.16
CA THR A 134 6.86 -6.79 4.03
C THR A 134 8.19 -7.54 3.99
N ASN A 135 9.03 -7.30 3.00
CA ASN A 135 10.27 -8.05 2.81
C ASN A 135 11.54 -7.21 3.06
N ASN A 136 11.50 -6.35 4.08
CA ASN A 136 12.65 -5.52 4.45
C ASN A 136 13.25 -5.92 5.81
N MET A 137 13.12 -7.19 6.21
CA MET A 137 13.66 -7.66 7.51
C MET A 137 15.18 -7.54 7.58
N ASP A 138 15.86 -7.70 6.46
CA ASP A 138 17.30 -7.55 6.36
C ASP A 138 17.74 -6.09 6.06
N GLU A 139 16.81 -5.17 6.15
CA GLU A 139 17.02 -3.74 5.94
C GLU A 139 17.71 -3.40 4.61
N LYS A 140 17.40 -4.15 3.57
CA LYS A 140 18.00 -3.91 2.26
C LYS A 140 17.45 -2.67 1.54
N PHE A 141 16.32 -2.14 1.97
CA PHE A 141 15.72 -0.93 1.43
C PHE A 141 15.83 0.21 2.43
N LYS A 142 16.19 1.39 1.92
CA LYS A 142 16.22 2.62 2.69
C LYS A 142 15.03 3.48 2.28
N PHE A 143 14.37 4.09 3.26
CA PHE A 143 13.15 4.88 3.06
C PHE A 143 13.42 6.37 3.16
N GLU A 144 12.79 7.14 2.29
CA GLU A 144 12.71 8.59 2.37
C GLU A 144 11.22 8.96 2.43
N TRP A 145 10.81 9.59 3.53
CA TRP A 145 9.39 9.86 3.81
C TRP A 145 8.95 11.23 3.31
N GLU A 146 7.69 11.32 2.84
CA GLU A 146 7.07 12.61 2.53
C GLU A 146 6.31 13.11 3.74
N ASN A 147 6.18 14.44 3.86
CA ASN A 147 5.52 15.09 5.00
C ASN A 147 4.18 15.74 4.65
N SER A 148 3.47 15.22 3.67
CA SER A 148 2.16 15.74 3.27
C SER A 148 1.08 15.27 4.23
N ASP A 149 0.08 16.13 4.49
CA ASP A 149 -1.08 15.76 5.31
C ASP A 149 -2.17 15.11 4.47
N GLN A 150 -2.47 15.72 3.32
CA GLN A 150 -3.51 15.23 2.42
C GLN A 150 -2.88 14.71 1.15
N VAL A 151 -3.34 13.55 0.71
CA VAL A 151 -2.78 12.87 -0.46
C VAL A 151 -3.88 12.42 -1.40
N LYS A 152 -3.53 12.29 -2.68
CA LYS A 152 -4.45 11.88 -3.73
C LYS A 152 -3.93 10.58 -4.35
N ALA A 153 -4.82 9.60 -4.46
CA ALA A 153 -4.51 8.27 -4.97
C ALA A 153 -3.77 8.33 -6.32
N GLY A 154 -2.63 7.65 -6.38
CA GLY A 154 -1.83 7.55 -7.61
C GLY A 154 -1.10 8.81 -8.03
N GLU A 155 -1.29 9.93 -7.34
CA GLU A 155 -0.69 11.21 -7.71
C GLU A 155 0.28 11.76 -6.68
N SER A 156 -0.02 11.58 -5.39
CA SER A 156 0.84 12.08 -4.31
C SER A 156 1.86 11.03 -3.93
N LYS A 157 3.13 11.39 -4.00
CA LYS A 157 4.20 10.52 -3.52
C LYS A 157 4.15 10.46 -2.00
N VAL A 158 4.25 9.29 -1.41
CA VAL A 158 4.21 9.12 0.04
C VAL A 158 5.55 8.69 0.63
N PHE A 159 6.32 7.92 -0.10
CA PHE A 159 7.72 7.65 0.25
C PHE A 159 8.48 7.16 -0.97
N THR A 160 9.81 7.16 -0.84
CA THR A 160 10.71 6.63 -1.86
C THR A 160 11.57 5.56 -1.19
N THR A 161 11.82 4.48 -1.90
CA THR A 161 12.74 3.44 -1.43
C THR A 161 13.93 3.34 -2.35
N LYS A 162 15.02 2.87 -1.79
CA LYS A 162 16.30 2.73 -2.48
C LYS A 162 17.01 1.52 -1.90
N LEU A 163 17.60 0.69 -2.76
CA LEU A 163 18.50 -0.36 -2.30
C LEU A 163 19.73 0.25 -1.62
N LYS A 164 20.10 -0.31 -0.49
CA LYS A 164 21.31 0.12 0.22
C LYS A 164 22.58 -0.33 -0.49
#